data_26cf0d0837d819ee73a97ac2fe24ae1d
#
_entry.id   26cf0d0837d819ee73a97ac2fe24ae1d
#
_cell.length_a   1.000
_cell.length_b   1.000
_cell.length_c   1.000
_cell.angle_alpha   90.00
_cell.angle_beta   90.00
_cell.angle_gamma   90.00
#
_symmetry.space_group_name_H-M   'P 1'
#
loop_
_entity.id
_entity.type
_entity.pdbx_description
1 polymer ?
#
loop_
_entity_poly.entity_id
_entity_poly.type
_entity_poly.pdbx_seq_one_letter_code
_entity_poly.pdbx_strand_id
1 'polypeptide(L)'
;MSGALRVLNPGLQTTVQDLGRIGYQALGVPVSGALDGFALRLGNALVGNPAEKPALEILYSGPVLEVVADTVRIAVAGVGATLAIEGERERLIPAWQSASLVRGEVFQTILGADSVCAYLAVEGGIAVPAVLGSASTFLRAGLGGFAGRALRQGDLVPLAIERALEEPEQHMPTPLLTTGNQPIRIILGPQQDYFAEEAVAALLDAEFHISISADRMGMRLDGPRLRHRDGWDIVSDAIATGAIQVPGSGQPILLLADHQTTGGYPKIAAVISVDLPVVGRRRPGDPIRFAAVAVAEAEQLARDEEQRLAALTASFEPVTGGGLDLATLYAGNLISGVVSGRE
;
A
#
# COMPACT_ATOMS: atom_id res chain seq x y z
N MET A 1 -18.05 15.06 20.89
CA MET A 1 -17.22 13.81 20.99
C MET A 1 -16.49 13.71 19.68
N SER A 2 -15.21 13.38 19.65
CA SER A 2 -14.49 13.19 18.38
C SER A 2 -15.09 12.01 17.62
N GLY A 3 -15.18 12.08 16.30
CA GLY A 3 -15.66 10.99 15.47
C GLY A 3 -14.84 9.71 15.65
N ALA A 4 -15.43 8.56 15.41
CA ALA A 4 -14.73 7.29 15.49
C ALA A 4 -15.30 6.26 14.51
N LEU A 5 -14.49 5.23 14.23
CA LEU A 5 -14.92 3.97 13.63
C LEU A 5 -14.83 2.88 14.68
N ARG A 6 -15.91 2.09 14.86
CA ARG A 6 -15.91 0.92 15.75
C ARG A 6 -15.50 -0.32 14.98
N VAL A 7 -14.55 -1.08 15.50
CA VAL A 7 -14.08 -2.33 14.91
C VAL A 7 -15.02 -3.47 15.32
N LEU A 8 -15.80 -3.96 14.38
CA LEU A 8 -16.65 -5.15 14.57
C LEU A 8 -15.85 -6.43 14.30
N ASN A 9 -15.00 -6.41 13.28
CA ASN A 9 -14.02 -7.44 12.97
C ASN A 9 -12.73 -6.75 12.50
N PRO A 10 -11.55 -7.03 13.07
CA PRO A 10 -10.31 -6.36 12.70
C PRO A 10 -9.69 -6.83 11.37
N GLY A 11 -10.20 -7.88 10.76
CA GLY A 11 -9.50 -8.60 9.71
C GLY A 11 -8.30 -9.38 10.26
N LEU A 12 -7.38 -9.80 9.38
CA LEU A 12 -6.21 -10.57 9.81
C LEU A 12 -5.15 -9.66 10.44
N GLN A 13 -4.81 -8.56 9.77
CA GLN A 13 -3.88 -7.55 10.28
C GLN A 13 -4.24 -6.17 9.73
N THR A 14 -4.81 -5.34 10.57
CA THR A 14 -5.12 -3.94 10.27
C THR A 14 -4.35 -3.05 11.23
N THR A 15 -3.52 -2.15 10.71
CA THR A 15 -2.68 -1.22 11.49
C THR A 15 -2.81 0.20 10.96
N VAL A 16 -2.55 1.19 11.82
CA VAL A 16 -2.42 2.57 11.38
C VAL A 16 -1.03 2.75 10.76
N GLN A 17 -0.97 3.28 9.55
CA GLN A 17 0.28 3.60 8.87
C GLN A 17 0.19 4.98 8.21
N ASP A 18 1.33 5.67 8.18
CA ASP A 18 1.59 6.86 7.38
C ASP A 18 2.80 6.62 6.46
N LEU A 19 3.55 7.64 6.05
CA LEU A 19 4.76 7.47 5.24
C LEU A 19 6.00 7.07 6.05
N GLY A 20 5.87 6.87 7.38
CA GLY A 20 6.92 6.37 8.25
C GLY A 20 7.72 7.44 9.00
N ARG A 21 8.55 7.00 9.95
CA ARG A 21 9.38 7.83 10.82
C ARG A 21 10.81 7.92 10.32
N ILE A 22 11.11 8.96 9.57
CA ILE A 22 12.43 9.18 8.97
C ILE A 22 13.38 9.81 9.99
N GLY A 23 14.66 9.41 9.97
CA GLY A 23 15.74 10.04 10.74
C GLY A 23 16.14 9.32 12.03
N TYR A 24 15.49 8.22 12.40
CA TYR A 24 15.76 7.50 13.66
C TYR A 24 16.46 6.15 13.48
N GLN A 25 16.83 5.79 12.25
CA GLN A 25 17.48 4.51 11.95
C GLN A 25 18.83 4.34 12.66
N ALA A 26 19.60 5.42 12.84
CA ALA A 26 20.83 5.41 13.62
C ALA A 26 20.61 5.07 15.12
N LEU A 27 19.39 5.22 15.62
CA LEU A 27 18.97 4.85 16.97
C LEU A 27 18.33 3.46 17.05
N GLY A 28 18.37 2.69 15.96
CA GLY A 28 17.78 1.36 15.89
C GLY A 28 16.28 1.33 15.64
N VAL A 29 15.64 2.46 15.30
CA VAL A 29 14.20 2.54 15.02
C VAL A 29 13.99 2.52 13.52
N PRO A 30 13.26 1.51 12.96
CA PRO A 30 12.96 1.45 11.52
C PRO A 30 12.04 2.58 11.09
N VAL A 31 12.07 2.87 9.80
CA VAL A 31 11.16 3.84 9.19
C VAL A 31 9.71 3.41 9.38
N SER A 32 9.43 2.12 9.29
CA SER A 32 8.07 1.58 9.24
C SER A 32 7.26 2.25 8.09
N GLY A 33 6.01 2.61 8.34
CA GLY A 33 5.17 3.23 7.31
C GLY A 33 4.53 2.22 6.37
N ALA A 34 3.84 2.75 5.39
CA ALA A 34 3.11 1.97 4.41
C ALA A 34 4.01 1.05 3.58
N LEU A 35 3.60 -0.21 3.38
CA LEU A 35 4.23 -1.12 2.42
C LEU A 35 4.03 -0.65 0.98
N ASP A 36 2.87 -0.04 0.70
CA ASP A 36 2.54 0.61 -0.57
C ASP A 36 2.23 2.09 -0.32
N GLY A 37 3.28 2.89 -0.23
CA GLY A 37 3.16 4.34 -0.03
C GLY A 37 2.46 5.06 -1.19
N PHE A 38 2.49 4.49 -2.41
CA PHE A 38 1.79 5.05 -3.55
C PHE A 38 0.27 4.93 -3.38
N ALA A 39 -0.23 3.75 -2.99
CA ALA A 39 -1.64 3.53 -2.72
C ALA A 39 -2.13 4.37 -1.53
N LEU A 40 -1.35 4.47 -0.45
CA LEU A 40 -1.66 5.33 0.70
C LEU A 40 -1.87 6.79 0.27
N ARG A 41 -0.96 7.34 -0.52
CA ARG A 41 -1.00 8.74 -1.00
C ARG A 41 -2.21 9.00 -1.88
N LEU A 42 -2.54 8.11 -2.82
CA LEU A 42 -3.74 8.21 -3.66
C LEU A 42 -5.03 8.08 -2.84
N GLY A 43 -5.08 7.15 -1.87
CA GLY A 43 -6.23 7.01 -0.98
C GLY A 43 -6.48 8.28 -0.18
N ASN A 44 -5.43 8.88 0.35
CA ASN A 44 -5.51 10.17 1.04
C ASN A 44 -6.02 11.29 0.12
N ALA A 45 -5.49 11.38 -1.09
CA ALA A 45 -5.91 12.38 -2.06
C ALA A 45 -7.40 12.27 -2.43
N LEU A 46 -7.95 11.04 -2.54
CA LEU A 46 -9.37 10.79 -2.85
C LEU A 46 -10.33 11.31 -1.77
N VAL A 47 -9.87 11.49 -0.56
CA VAL A 47 -10.65 12.07 0.55
C VAL A 47 -10.18 13.48 0.92
N GLY A 48 -9.37 14.13 0.07
CA GLY A 48 -8.91 15.51 0.28
C GLY A 48 -7.83 15.66 1.37
N ASN A 49 -7.18 14.59 1.78
CA ASN A 49 -6.12 14.63 2.78
C ASN A 49 -4.74 14.97 2.16
N PRO A 50 -3.85 15.61 2.93
CA PRO A 50 -2.42 15.57 2.65
C PRO A 50 -1.88 14.13 2.56
N ALA A 51 -0.85 13.94 1.73
CA ALA A 51 -0.31 12.61 1.39
C ALA A 51 0.17 11.79 2.60
N GLU A 52 0.65 12.46 3.64
CA GLU A 52 1.24 11.88 4.85
C GLU A 52 0.22 11.54 5.95
N LYS A 53 -1.08 11.81 5.73
CA LYS A 53 -2.09 11.51 6.75
C LYS A 53 -2.15 10.02 7.06
N PRO A 54 -2.29 9.67 8.36
CA PRO A 54 -2.45 8.29 8.77
C PRO A 54 -3.72 7.66 8.22
N ALA A 55 -3.58 6.44 7.68
CA ALA A 55 -4.68 5.61 7.21
C ALA A 55 -4.58 4.20 7.81
N LEU A 56 -5.59 3.36 7.61
CA LEU A 56 -5.50 1.95 7.96
C LEU A 56 -4.84 1.19 6.82
N GLU A 57 -3.71 0.55 7.10
CA GLU A 57 -3.14 -0.48 6.24
C GLU A 57 -3.76 -1.82 6.60
N ILE A 58 -4.22 -2.53 5.60
CA ILE A 58 -4.99 -3.76 5.71
C ILE A 58 -4.23 -4.85 4.97
N LEU A 59 -3.88 -5.92 5.69
CA LEU A 59 -3.17 -7.06 5.10
C LEU A 59 -4.01 -8.32 5.15
N TYR A 60 -4.05 -9.05 4.03
CA TYR A 60 -4.66 -10.37 3.81
C TYR A 60 -6.19 -10.40 3.86
N SER A 61 -6.83 -9.88 4.92
CA SER A 61 -8.28 -9.78 5.00
C SER A 61 -8.70 -8.48 5.68
N GLY A 62 -9.72 -7.84 5.14
CA GLY A 62 -10.14 -6.51 5.57
C GLY A 62 -11.04 -6.51 6.80
N PRO A 63 -11.03 -5.40 7.55
CA PRO A 63 -11.88 -5.21 8.71
C PRO A 63 -13.33 -4.98 8.31
N VAL A 64 -14.23 -5.28 9.26
CA VAL A 64 -15.62 -4.80 9.30
C VAL A 64 -15.71 -3.69 10.33
N LEU A 65 -16.14 -2.51 9.90
CA LEU A 65 -16.16 -1.29 10.69
C LEU A 65 -17.57 -0.68 10.70
N GLU A 66 -17.95 -0.07 11.83
CA GLU A 66 -19.18 0.71 12.00
C GLU A 66 -18.83 2.19 12.16
N VAL A 67 -19.58 3.05 11.50
CA VAL A 67 -19.45 4.51 11.62
C VAL A 67 -20.09 4.98 12.94
N VAL A 68 -19.26 5.54 13.83
CA VAL A 68 -19.71 6.17 15.09
C VAL A 68 -19.73 7.71 14.96
N ALA A 69 -18.95 8.28 14.07
CA ALA A 69 -19.00 9.68 13.71
C ALA A 69 -20.36 10.07 13.08
N ASP A 70 -20.71 11.36 13.02
CA ASP A 70 -21.94 11.80 12.35
C ASP A 70 -21.93 11.43 10.88
N THR A 71 -20.86 11.80 10.20
CA THR A 71 -20.58 11.40 8.82
C THR A 71 -19.09 11.17 8.62
N VAL A 72 -18.73 10.27 7.72
CA VAL A 72 -17.33 10.06 7.30
C VAL A 72 -17.27 10.00 5.79
N ARG A 73 -16.19 10.55 5.21
CA ARG A 73 -15.78 10.22 3.85
C ARG A 73 -14.58 9.30 3.92
N ILE A 74 -14.67 8.19 3.21
CA ILE A 74 -13.61 7.17 3.18
C ILE A 74 -13.27 6.84 1.73
N ALA A 75 -12.06 6.35 1.50
CA ALA A 75 -11.66 5.76 0.22
C ALA A 75 -10.84 4.50 0.46
N VAL A 76 -11.08 3.46 -0.35
CA VAL A 76 -10.22 2.30 -0.39
C VAL A 76 -9.24 2.43 -1.55
N ALA A 77 -7.95 2.31 -1.25
CA ALA A 77 -6.85 2.33 -2.20
C ALA A 77 -6.10 1.00 -2.14
N GLY A 78 -6.09 0.27 -3.24
CA GLY A 78 -5.45 -1.04 -3.36
C GLY A 78 -5.93 -1.75 -4.62
N VAL A 79 -5.04 -2.49 -5.25
CA VAL A 79 -5.39 -3.19 -6.50
C VAL A 79 -6.48 -4.22 -6.26
N GLY A 80 -7.60 -4.08 -6.97
CA GLY A 80 -8.76 -4.97 -6.86
C GLY A 80 -9.52 -4.91 -5.53
N ALA A 81 -9.19 -3.98 -4.64
CA ALA A 81 -9.91 -3.83 -3.38
C ALA A 81 -11.31 -3.23 -3.62
N THR A 82 -12.24 -3.47 -2.69
CA THR A 82 -13.62 -2.99 -2.75
C THR A 82 -14.10 -2.68 -1.34
N LEU A 83 -14.95 -1.65 -1.19
CA LEU A 83 -15.75 -1.44 0.02
C LEU A 83 -17.14 -2.03 -0.21
N ALA A 84 -17.56 -2.93 0.65
CA ALA A 84 -18.93 -3.41 0.73
C ALA A 84 -19.61 -2.69 1.90
N ILE A 85 -20.64 -1.90 1.63
CA ILE A 85 -21.38 -1.14 2.62
C ILE A 85 -22.73 -1.80 2.82
N GLU A 86 -23.02 -2.24 4.05
CA GLU A 86 -24.26 -2.90 4.41
C GLU A 86 -25.43 -1.90 4.44
N GLY A 87 -26.62 -2.34 4.02
CA GLY A 87 -27.84 -1.52 4.00
C GLY A 87 -29.02 -2.29 3.44
N GLU A 88 -30.17 -1.64 3.23
CA GLU A 88 -31.31 -2.25 2.54
C GLU A 88 -30.92 -2.78 1.12
N ARG A 89 -29.96 -2.10 0.50
CA ARG A 89 -29.24 -2.59 -0.68
C ARG A 89 -27.76 -2.44 -0.41
N GLU A 90 -27.02 -3.52 -0.56
CA GLU A 90 -25.56 -3.50 -0.49
C GLU A 90 -24.99 -2.56 -1.55
N ARG A 91 -24.07 -1.67 -1.15
CA ARG A 91 -23.33 -0.79 -2.06
C ARG A 91 -21.91 -1.30 -2.17
N LEU A 92 -21.46 -1.61 -3.37
CA LEU A 92 -20.09 -1.99 -3.66
C LEU A 92 -19.37 -0.80 -4.28
N ILE A 93 -18.38 -0.26 -3.59
CA ILE A 93 -17.56 0.86 -4.04
C ILE A 93 -16.21 0.29 -4.45
N PRO A 94 -15.81 0.44 -5.72
CA PRO A 94 -14.52 -0.07 -6.18
C PRO A 94 -13.35 0.68 -5.55
N ALA A 95 -12.15 0.07 -5.61
CA ALA A 95 -10.92 0.80 -5.29
C ALA A 95 -10.80 2.09 -6.10
N TRP A 96 -10.08 3.04 -5.56
CA TRP A 96 -9.81 4.35 -6.16
C TRP A 96 -11.06 5.23 -6.30
N GLN A 97 -12.01 5.04 -5.39
CA GLN A 97 -13.20 5.86 -5.25
C GLN A 97 -13.46 6.15 -3.78
N SER A 98 -13.86 7.39 -3.46
CA SER A 98 -14.35 7.74 -2.14
C SER A 98 -15.86 7.48 -2.02
N ALA A 99 -16.31 7.33 -0.78
CA ALA A 99 -17.72 7.19 -0.43
C ALA A 99 -18.00 7.89 0.88
N SER A 100 -19.18 8.50 0.98
CA SER A 100 -19.67 9.12 2.20
C SER A 100 -20.63 8.16 2.91
N LEU A 101 -20.43 8.02 4.22
CA LEU A 101 -21.23 7.16 5.10
C LEU A 101 -21.74 7.98 6.29
N VAL A 102 -22.86 7.55 6.83
CA VAL A 102 -23.49 8.17 8.00
C VAL A 102 -23.39 7.27 9.23
N ARG A 103 -23.63 7.84 10.39
CA ARG A 103 -23.64 7.11 11.67
C ARG A 103 -24.50 5.84 11.61
N GLY A 104 -23.92 4.74 12.07
CA GLY A 104 -24.55 3.42 12.14
C GLY A 104 -24.38 2.58 10.88
N GLU A 105 -23.91 3.14 9.76
CA GLU A 105 -23.56 2.30 8.59
C GLU A 105 -22.36 1.42 8.92
N VAL A 106 -22.46 0.17 8.47
CA VAL A 106 -21.42 -0.86 8.60
C VAL A 106 -20.82 -1.12 7.23
N PHE A 107 -19.52 -1.25 7.17
CA PHE A 107 -18.82 -1.54 5.92
C PHE A 107 -17.65 -2.49 6.13
N GLN A 108 -17.31 -3.22 5.08
CA GLN A 108 -16.16 -4.12 5.03
C GLN A 108 -15.22 -3.72 3.91
N THR A 109 -13.91 -3.76 4.18
CA THR A 109 -12.91 -3.71 3.12
C THR A 109 -12.63 -5.12 2.63
N ILE A 110 -12.80 -5.36 1.33
CA ILE A 110 -12.51 -6.63 0.67
C ILE A 110 -11.25 -6.44 -0.17
N LEU A 111 -10.25 -7.28 0.03
CA LEU A 111 -9.03 -7.24 -0.77
C LEU A 111 -9.22 -8.02 -2.07
N GLY A 112 -8.62 -7.50 -3.14
CA GLY A 112 -8.58 -8.17 -4.43
C GLY A 112 -7.74 -9.45 -4.43
N ALA A 113 -7.94 -10.28 -5.45
CA ALA A 113 -7.18 -11.52 -5.61
C ALA A 113 -5.68 -11.28 -5.88
N ASP A 114 -5.30 -10.10 -6.35
CA ASP A 114 -3.95 -9.80 -6.84
C ASP A 114 -3.10 -8.95 -5.86
N SER A 115 -3.60 -8.74 -4.64
CA SER A 115 -2.89 -7.95 -3.63
C SER A 115 -3.17 -8.45 -2.22
N VAL A 116 -2.12 -8.51 -1.38
CA VAL A 116 -2.29 -8.75 0.06
C VAL A 116 -2.54 -7.45 0.84
N CYS A 117 -2.41 -6.30 0.19
CA CYS A 117 -2.36 -5.00 0.85
C CYS A 117 -3.37 -4.02 0.24
N ALA A 118 -4.09 -3.30 1.09
CA ALA A 118 -4.91 -2.15 0.74
C ALA A 118 -4.90 -1.11 1.87
N TYR A 119 -5.33 0.10 1.55
CA TYR A 119 -5.44 1.20 2.51
C TYR A 119 -6.87 1.70 2.57
N LEU A 120 -7.33 1.98 3.78
CA LEU A 120 -8.56 2.72 4.02
C LEU A 120 -8.17 4.12 4.53
N ALA A 121 -8.27 5.11 3.65
CA ALA A 121 -8.12 6.50 4.01
C ALA A 121 -9.46 7.06 4.52
N VAL A 122 -9.39 7.94 5.51
CA VAL A 122 -10.55 8.64 6.08
C VAL A 122 -10.27 10.13 6.02
N GLU A 123 -11.23 10.94 5.60
CA GLU A 123 -11.10 12.38 5.58
C GLU A 123 -10.67 12.94 6.95
N GLY A 124 -9.70 13.85 6.95
CA GLY A 124 -9.04 14.37 8.14
C GLY A 124 -7.99 13.42 8.72
N GLY A 125 -8.04 12.11 8.43
CA GLY A 125 -7.11 11.10 8.91
C GLY A 125 -7.49 10.46 10.25
N ILE A 126 -6.71 9.47 10.66
CA ILE A 126 -6.83 8.78 11.96
C ILE A 126 -6.16 9.62 13.04
N ALA A 127 -6.87 9.92 14.12
CA ALA A 127 -6.40 10.80 15.20
C ALA A 127 -5.62 10.02 16.28
N VAL A 128 -4.46 9.50 15.93
CA VAL A 128 -3.55 8.85 16.88
C VAL A 128 -2.32 9.74 17.11
N PRO A 129 -1.69 9.67 18.31
CA PRO A 129 -0.49 10.43 18.60
C PRO A 129 0.66 10.05 17.66
N ALA A 130 1.36 11.05 17.14
CA ALA A 130 2.62 10.82 16.45
C ALA A 130 3.71 10.47 17.45
N VAL A 131 4.48 9.43 17.17
CA VAL A 131 5.66 9.00 17.94
C VAL A 131 6.88 9.12 17.06
N LEU A 132 7.84 9.93 17.46
CA LEU A 132 9.02 10.26 16.64
C LEU A 132 8.62 10.81 15.26
N GLY A 133 7.62 11.70 15.24
CA GLY A 133 7.14 12.37 14.02
C GLY A 133 6.24 11.54 13.10
N SER A 134 5.87 10.30 13.45
CA SER A 134 5.04 9.42 12.63
C SER A 134 3.95 8.72 13.44
N ALA A 135 2.81 8.49 12.82
CA ALA A 135 1.71 7.70 13.35
C ALA A 135 1.84 6.20 13.01
N SER A 136 2.86 5.78 12.26
CA SER A 136 3.01 4.39 11.85
C SER A 136 3.18 3.42 13.01
N THR A 137 2.50 2.30 12.94
CA THR A 137 2.64 1.19 13.88
C THR A 137 3.89 0.38 13.57
N PHE A 138 4.79 0.24 14.55
CA PHE A 138 5.86 -0.75 14.53
C PHE A 138 5.51 -1.87 15.53
N LEU A 139 4.94 -2.95 15.05
CA LEU A 139 4.34 -4.01 15.87
C LEU A 139 5.33 -4.65 16.84
N ARG A 140 6.57 -4.89 16.42
CA ARG A 140 7.59 -5.57 17.26
C ARG A 140 7.95 -4.80 18.53
N ALA A 141 7.96 -3.48 18.44
CA ALA A 141 8.28 -2.63 19.58
C ALA A 141 7.03 -2.08 20.30
N GLY A 142 5.83 -2.37 19.79
CA GLY A 142 4.61 -1.77 20.32
C GLY A 142 4.59 -0.25 20.19
N LEU A 143 5.16 0.29 19.10
CA LEU A 143 5.40 1.72 18.92
C LEU A 143 4.44 2.33 17.90
N GLY A 144 3.91 3.52 18.19
CA GLY A 144 3.07 4.30 17.28
C GLY A 144 1.67 3.71 17.06
N GLY A 145 0.98 4.20 16.04
CA GLY A 145 -0.33 3.73 15.62
C GLY A 145 -1.38 3.72 16.72
N PHE A 146 -2.33 2.80 16.60
CA PHE A 146 -3.36 2.57 17.60
C PHE A 146 -2.81 1.69 18.74
N ALA A 147 -2.35 2.34 19.81
CA ALA A 147 -1.78 1.67 20.99
C ALA A 147 -0.61 0.71 20.68
N GLY A 148 0.19 0.98 19.64
CA GLY A 148 1.35 0.17 19.27
C GLY A 148 1.03 -1.23 18.71
N ARG A 149 -0.21 -1.50 18.31
CA ARG A 149 -0.68 -2.83 17.92
C ARG A 149 -1.63 -2.79 16.73
N ALA A 150 -1.90 -3.96 16.16
CA ALA A 150 -3.00 -4.13 15.24
C ALA A 150 -4.35 -3.92 15.94
N LEU A 151 -5.36 -3.52 15.17
CA LEU A 151 -6.72 -3.34 15.66
C LEU A 151 -7.29 -4.65 16.23
N ARG A 152 -8.23 -4.51 17.16
CA ARG A 152 -8.98 -5.62 17.78
C ARG A 152 -10.46 -5.32 17.73
N GLN A 153 -11.27 -6.35 17.81
CA GLN A 153 -12.71 -6.20 17.96
C GLN A 153 -13.05 -5.34 19.19
N GLY A 154 -13.97 -4.40 19.02
CA GLY A 154 -14.39 -3.45 20.03
C GLY A 154 -13.57 -2.17 20.10
N ASP A 155 -12.44 -2.06 19.40
CA ASP A 155 -11.68 -0.81 19.34
C ASP A 155 -12.53 0.32 18.75
N LEU A 156 -12.34 1.54 19.27
CA LEU A 156 -12.87 2.77 18.72
C LEU A 156 -11.69 3.54 18.12
N VAL A 157 -11.55 3.48 16.81
CA VAL A 157 -10.50 4.17 16.06
C VAL A 157 -10.86 5.65 15.95
N PRO A 158 -10.13 6.56 16.62
CA PRO A 158 -10.50 7.97 16.64
C PRO A 158 -10.23 8.63 15.29
N LEU A 159 -11.15 9.49 14.87
CA LEU A 159 -11.04 10.31 13.66
C LEU A 159 -10.69 11.75 14.02
N ALA A 160 -9.99 12.44 13.14
CA ALA A 160 -9.63 13.83 13.36
C ALA A 160 -10.83 14.79 13.25
N ILE A 161 -11.86 14.37 12.52
CA ILE A 161 -13.11 15.15 12.35
C ILE A 161 -14.32 14.30 12.74
N GLU A 162 -15.39 14.94 13.20
CA GLU A 162 -16.67 14.29 13.56
C GLU A 162 -17.62 14.20 12.37
N ARG A 163 -17.48 15.14 11.44
CA ARG A 163 -18.31 15.24 10.25
C ARG A 163 -17.46 15.52 9.03
N ALA A 164 -17.67 14.74 7.99
CA ALA A 164 -17.06 14.97 6.69
C ALA A 164 -17.55 16.29 6.08
N LEU A 165 -16.70 16.91 5.26
CA LEU A 165 -17.07 18.11 4.52
C LEU A 165 -18.15 17.78 3.47
N GLU A 166 -18.99 18.77 3.14
CA GLU A 166 -19.99 18.65 2.08
C GLU A 166 -19.35 18.88 0.70
N GLU A 167 -18.49 17.96 0.31
CA GLU A 167 -17.83 17.93 -1.00
C GLU A 167 -18.21 16.68 -1.77
N PRO A 168 -18.19 16.68 -3.11
CA PRO A 168 -18.53 15.51 -3.90
C PRO A 168 -17.52 14.38 -3.65
N GLU A 169 -18.02 13.16 -3.68
CA GLU A 169 -17.18 11.96 -3.74
C GLU A 169 -16.32 12.00 -5.01
N GLN A 170 -15.12 11.47 -4.92
CA GLN A 170 -14.15 11.48 -6.01
C GLN A 170 -13.84 10.07 -6.47
N HIS A 171 -13.57 9.90 -7.73
CA HIS A 171 -13.01 8.65 -8.26
C HIS A 171 -11.87 8.92 -9.23
N MET A 172 -11.01 7.95 -9.36
CA MET A 172 -9.95 7.94 -10.36
C MET A 172 -10.50 7.28 -11.64
N PRO A 173 -10.61 8.02 -12.78
CA PRO A 173 -11.26 7.52 -13.98
C PRO A 173 -10.51 6.36 -14.65
N THR A 174 -9.19 6.28 -14.44
CA THR A 174 -8.36 5.20 -14.96
C THR A 174 -7.88 4.33 -13.81
N PRO A 175 -8.47 3.14 -13.59
CA PRO A 175 -8.06 2.26 -12.50
C PRO A 175 -6.61 1.80 -12.70
N LEU A 176 -5.87 1.76 -11.62
CA LEU A 176 -4.55 1.14 -11.60
C LEU A 176 -4.73 -0.36 -11.73
N LEU A 177 -4.41 -0.88 -12.89
CA LEU A 177 -4.41 -2.31 -13.14
C LEU A 177 -3.21 -2.96 -12.44
N THR A 178 -3.34 -4.24 -12.13
CA THR A 178 -2.25 -5.04 -11.61
C THR A 178 -1.00 -4.89 -12.44
N THR A 179 0.09 -4.77 -11.78
CA THR A 179 1.37 -4.93 -12.40
C THR A 179 1.49 -6.37 -12.86
N GLY A 180 1.63 -6.58 -14.14
CA GLY A 180 1.96 -7.89 -14.69
C GLY A 180 3.26 -8.44 -14.09
N ASN A 181 3.73 -9.60 -14.55
CA ASN A 181 4.97 -10.26 -14.14
C ASN A 181 6.24 -9.48 -14.58
N GLN A 182 6.22 -8.15 -14.49
CA GLN A 182 7.43 -7.36 -14.77
C GLN A 182 8.49 -7.65 -13.71
N PRO A 183 9.75 -7.79 -14.11
CA PRO A 183 10.83 -7.93 -13.16
C PRO A 183 10.91 -6.73 -12.21
N ILE A 184 11.18 -7.00 -10.94
CA ILE A 184 11.44 -5.97 -9.93
C ILE A 184 12.82 -5.40 -10.19
N ARG A 185 12.90 -4.10 -10.33
CA ARG A 185 14.16 -3.41 -10.63
C ARG A 185 14.99 -3.25 -9.36
N ILE A 186 16.27 -3.58 -9.49
CA ILE A 186 17.23 -3.55 -8.40
C ILE A 186 18.50 -2.81 -8.80
N ILE A 187 19.15 -2.18 -7.83
CA ILE A 187 20.53 -1.74 -7.93
C ILE A 187 21.38 -2.80 -7.25
N LEU A 188 22.42 -3.30 -7.93
CA LEU A 188 23.36 -4.23 -7.30
C LEU A 188 23.97 -3.60 -6.06
N GLY A 189 23.99 -4.34 -4.97
CA GLY A 189 24.27 -3.83 -3.64
C GLY A 189 25.76 -3.55 -3.40
N PRO A 190 26.06 -2.84 -2.30
CA PRO A 190 27.44 -2.46 -2.02
C PRO A 190 28.33 -3.64 -1.70
N GLN A 191 27.79 -4.81 -1.40
CA GLN A 191 28.55 -6.04 -1.11
C GLN A 191 28.36 -7.11 -2.21
N GLN A 192 28.10 -6.74 -3.45
CA GLN A 192 28.00 -7.71 -4.56
C GLN A 192 29.31 -8.50 -4.77
N ASP A 193 30.45 -7.94 -4.41
CA ASP A 193 31.77 -8.54 -4.47
C ASP A 193 31.98 -9.70 -3.47
N TYR A 194 31.10 -9.82 -2.45
CA TYR A 194 31.07 -10.98 -1.56
C TYR A 194 30.44 -12.22 -2.22
N PHE A 195 29.87 -12.08 -3.41
CA PHE A 195 29.19 -13.17 -4.11
C PHE A 195 29.98 -13.63 -5.32
N ALA A 196 29.87 -14.91 -5.63
CA ALA A 196 30.38 -15.45 -6.88
C ALA A 196 29.61 -14.85 -8.08
N GLU A 197 30.26 -14.70 -9.23
CA GLU A 197 29.62 -14.16 -10.43
C GLU A 197 28.36 -14.93 -10.83
N GLU A 198 28.38 -16.25 -10.66
CA GLU A 198 27.24 -17.13 -10.91
C GLU A 198 26.06 -16.84 -9.97
N ALA A 199 26.31 -16.33 -8.77
CA ALA A 199 25.25 -15.96 -7.84
C ALA A 199 24.56 -14.66 -8.27
N VAL A 200 25.31 -13.69 -8.77
CA VAL A 200 24.76 -12.46 -9.35
C VAL A 200 23.97 -12.79 -10.61
N ALA A 201 24.50 -13.62 -11.50
CA ALA A 201 23.78 -14.10 -12.69
C ALA A 201 22.49 -14.86 -12.29
N ALA A 202 22.56 -15.77 -11.32
CA ALA A 202 21.38 -16.48 -10.82
C ALA A 202 20.32 -15.57 -10.23
N LEU A 203 20.70 -14.46 -9.55
CA LEU A 203 19.74 -13.47 -9.06
C LEU A 203 18.96 -12.82 -10.20
N LEU A 204 19.62 -12.52 -11.33
CA LEU A 204 19.02 -11.81 -12.46
C LEU A 204 18.26 -12.73 -13.42
N ASP A 205 18.72 -13.97 -13.60
CA ASP A 205 18.18 -14.90 -14.62
C ASP A 205 17.09 -15.81 -14.08
N ALA A 206 17.09 -16.09 -12.77
CA ALA A 206 16.17 -17.04 -12.18
C ALA A 206 14.84 -16.41 -11.76
N GLU A 207 13.83 -17.24 -11.63
CA GLU A 207 12.59 -16.95 -10.93
C GLU A 207 12.69 -17.42 -9.49
N PHE A 208 12.33 -16.54 -8.56
CA PHE A 208 12.15 -16.85 -7.15
C PHE A 208 10.66 -16.84 -6.81
N HIS A 209 10.31 -17.41 -5.67
CA HIS A 209 8.95 -17.37 -5.15
C HIS A 209 8.96 -16.80 -3.72
N ILE A 210 7.97 -16.00 -3.40
CA ILE A 210 7.83 -15.47 -2.04
C ILE A 210 7.44 -16.62 -1.10
N SER A 211 8.27 -16.88 -0.10
CA SER A 211 8.01 -17.89 0.92
C SER A 211 6.80 -17.53 1.80
N ILE A 212 6.20 -18.53 2.44
CA ILE A 212 5.19 -18.32 3.47
C ILE A 212 5.72 -17.53 4.68
N SER A 213 7.03 -17.44 4.85
CA SER A 213 7.70 -16.63 5.87
C SER A 213 7.88 -15.20 5.36
N ALA A 214 6.77 -14.49 5.18
CA ALA A 214 6.73 -13.09 4.75
C ALA A 214 5.93 -12.27 5.75
N ASP A 215 6.48 -11.14 6.17
CA ASP A 215 5.85 -10.14 7.02
C ASP A 215 6.32 -8.73 6.66
N ARG A 216 5.93 -7.73 7.45
CA ARG A 216 6.36 -6.34 7.25
C ARG A 216 7.87 -6.11 7.44
N MET A 217 8.60 -7.06 8.03
CA MET A 217 10.07 -6.99 8.14
C MET A 217 10.78 -7.41 6.87
N GLY A 218 10.21 -8.37 6.15
CA GLY A 218 10.80 -8.88 4.93
C GLY A 218 10.21 -10.20 4.46
N MET A 219 10.63 -10.57 3.29
CA MET A 219 10.18 -11.78 2.58
C MET A 219 11.37 -12.67 2.28
N ARG A 220 11.32 -13.93 2.71
CA ARG A 220 12.26 -14.94 2.22
C ARG A 220 11.88 -15.32 0.80
N LEU A 221 12.90 -15.56 -0.03
CA LEU A 221 12.68 -15.93 -1.42
C LEU A 221 13.13 -17.38 -1.63
N ASP A 222 12.21 -18.22 -2.04
CA ASP A 222 12.48 -19.61 -2.41
C ASP A 222 12.94 -19.65 -3.87
N GLY A 223 14.09 -20.28 -4.12
CA GLY A 223 14.73 -20.33 -5.44
C GLY A 223 16.18 -20.80 -5.36
N PRO A 224 16.99 -20.48 -6.38
CA PRO A 224 18.40 -20.81 -6.37
C PRO A 224 19.13 -20.24 -5.16
N ARG A 225 20.07 -21.00 -4.60
CA ARG A 225 20.95 -20.51 -3.54
C ARG A 225 22.03 -19.60 -4.13
N LEU A 226 22.17 -18.43 -3.56
CA LEU A 226 23.18 -17.45 -3.96
C LEU A 226 24.47 -17.71 -3.15
N ARG A 227 25.49 -18.24 -3.82
CA ARG A 227 26.74 -18.61 -3.17
C ARG A 227 27.61 -17.40 -2.88
N HIS A 228 28.12 -17.32 -1.66
CA HIS A 228 29.17 -16.37 -1.30
C HIS A 228 30.52 -16.84 -1.85
N ARG A 229 31.43 -15.89 -2.12
CA ARG A 229 32.80 -16.17 -2.59
C ARG A 229 33.72 -16.54 -1.42
N ASP A 230 33.78 -15.70 -0.39
CA ASP A 230 34.80 -15.79 0.67
C ASP A 230 34.24 -15.72 2.11
N GLY A 231 32.94 -15.86 2.29
CA GLY A 231 32.28 -15.76 3.61
C GLY A 231 30.87 -15.17 3.47
N TRP A 232 30.07 -15.35 4.51
CA TRP A 232 28.66 -14.99 4.50
C TRP A 232 28.29 -13.96 5.57
N ASP A 233 29.25 -13.45 6.30
CA ASP A 233 29.09 -12.43 7.34
C ASP A 233 29.95 -11.20 7.05
N ILE A 234 29.45 -10.06 7.44
CA ILE A 234 30.14 -8.77 7.38
C ILE A 234 30.07 -8.10 8.74
N VAL A 235 30.95 -7.14 8.98
CA VAL A 235 30.74 -6.20 10.09
C VAL A 235 29.36 -5.57 9.93
N SER A 236 28.58 -5.53 11.03
CA SER A 236 27.21 -4.98 10.98
C SER A 236 27.20 -3.60 10.34
N ASP A 237 26.41 -3.45 9.32
CA ASP A 237 26.30 -2.26 8.48
C ASP A 237 24.85 -1.82 8.36
N ALA A 238 24.62 -0.55 7.98
CA ALA A 238 23.31 0.02 7.79
C ALA A 238 22.52 -0.72 6.67
N ILE A 239 21.20 -0.78 6.86
CA ILE A 239 20.30 -1.44 5.94
C ILE A 239 19.28 -0.41 5.43
N ALA A 240 19.06 -0.40 4.12
CA ALA A 240 17.98 0.33 3.48
C ALA A 240 16.77 -0.60 3.26
N THR A 241 15.56 -0.03 3.28
CA THR A 241 14.37 -0.76 2.83
C THR A 241 14.55 -1.21 1.38
N GLY A 242 14.16 -2.45 1.09
CA GLY A 242 14.37 -3.07 -0.22
C GLY A 242 15.71 -3.80 -0.36
N ALA A 243 16.60 -3.74 0.62
CA ALA A 243 17.85 -4.50 0.58
C ALA A 243 17.58 -6.00 0.49
N ILE A 244 18.32 -6.69 -0.37
CA ILE A 244 18.28 -8.15 -0.51
C ILE A 244 19.52 -8.71 0.20
N GLN A 245 19.32 -9.20 1.42
CA GLN A 245 20.33 -9.85 2.23
C GLN A 245 20.40 -11.34 1.94
N VAL A 246 21.62 -11.87 1.97
CA VAL A 246 21.85 -13.31 1.78
C VAL A 246 22.61 -13.88 2.98
N PRO A 247 21.92 -14.59 3.90
CA PRO A 247 22.56 -15.31 5.00
C PRO A 247 23.42 -16.48 4.50
N GLY A 248 24.16 -17.13 5.41
CA GLY A 248 24.98 -18.29 5.08
C GLY A 248 24.25 -19.47 4.44
N SER A 249 22.92 -19.55 4.56
CA SER A 249 22.10 -20.53 3.84
C SER A 249 22.07 -20.31 2.32
N GLY A 250 22.43 -19.13 1.84
CA GLY A 250 22.31 -18.72 0.45
C GLY A 250 20.90 -18.36 0.00
N GLN A 251 19.90 -18.41 0.90
CA GLN A 251 18.52 -18.03 0.59
C GLN A 251 18.34 -16.51 0.75
N PRO A 252 17.94 -15.77 -0.31
CA PRO A 252 17.77 -14.33 -0.23
C PRO A 252 16.60 -13.92 0.71
N ILE A 253 16.77 -12.79 1.37
CA ILE A 253 15.73 -12.13 2.19
C ILE A 253 15.61 -10.70 1.70
N LEU A 254 14.44 -10.36 1.14
CA LEU A 254 14.11 -9.00 0.73
C LEU A 254 13.53 -8.28 1.93
N LEU A 255 14.14 -7.17 2.36
CA LEU A 255 13.78 -6.43 3.57
C LEU A 255 12.75 -5.34 3.26
N LEU A 256 11.70 -5.26 4.11
CA LEU A 256 10.56 -4.35 3.95
C LEU A 256 10.52 -3.27 5.04
N ALA A 257 9.40 -2.60 5.19
CA ALA A 257 9.25 -1.38 5.98
C ALA A 257 9.68 -1.49 7.46
N ASP A 258 9.44 -2.64 8.11
CA ASP A 258 9.76 -2.87 9.53
C ASP A 258 11.09 -3.61 9.76
N HIS A 259 11.98 -3.65 8.74
CA HIS A 259 13.26 -4.33 8.84
C HIS A 259 14.15 -3.75 9.95
N GLN A 260 15.12 -4.54 10.43
CA GLN A 260 16.16 -4.06 11.33
C GLN A 260 17.02 -2.97 10.65
N THR A 261 17.52 -2.04 11.43
CA THR A 261 18.29 -0.89 10.89
C THR A 261 19.74 -1.23 10.58
N THR A 262 20.28 -2.31 11.19
CA THR A 262 21.63 -2.82 10.94
C THR A 262 21.59 -4.34 10.80
N GLY A 263 22.56 -4.91 10.09
CA GLY A 263 22.72 -6.34 9.93
C GLY A 263 24.11 -6.76 9.47
N GLY A 264 24.43 -8.01 9.76
CA GLY A 264 25.75 -8.60 9.49
C GLY A 264 25.76 -9.55 8.28
N TYR A 265 24.73 -9.52 7.42
CA TYR A 265 24.71 -10.30 6.18
C TYR A 265 24.97 -9.40 4.98
N PRO A 266 25.76 -9.88 3.98
CA PRO A 266 25.99 -9.10 2.77
C PRO A 266 24.71 -8.84 2.01
N LYS A 267 24.61 -7.65 1.48
CA LYS A 267 23.50 -7.18 0.64
C LYS A 267 23.94 -7.29 -0.83
N ILE A 268 23.34 -8.23 -1.57
CA ILE A 268 23.66 -8.45 -2.99
C ILE A 268 23.07 -7.37 -3.88
N ALA A 269 21.93 -6.82 -3.50
CA ALA A 269 21.21 -5.79 -4.24
C ALA A 269 20.24 -5.02 -3.33
N ALA A 270 19.62 -3.98 -3.87
CA ALA A 270 18.48 -3.30 -3.26
C ALA A 270 17.41 -2.99 -4.32
N VAL A 271 16.16 -3.24 -3.99
CA VAL A 271 15.00 -2.85 -4.82
C VAL A 271 14.90 -1.33 -4.87
N ILE A 272 14.65 -0.78 -6.05
CA ILE A 272 14.44 0.67 -6.20
C ILE A 272 13.12 1.11 -5.56
N SER A 273 13.05 2.33 -5.08
CA SER A 273 11.92 2.84 -4.28
C SER A 273 10.56 2.71 -4.96
N VAL A 274 10.51 2.90 -6.28
CA VAL A 274 9.27 2.83 -7.05
C VAL A 274 8.72 1.41 -7.22
N ASP A 275 9.52 0.38 -6.99
CA ASP A 275 9.10 -1.02 -7.08
C ASP A 275 8.76 -1.61 -5.70
N LEU A 276 9.10 -0.94 -4.60
CA LEU A 276 8.74 -1.39 -3.24
C LEU A 276 7.22 -1.58 -3.06
N PRO A 277 6.34 -0.70 -3.56
CA PRO A 277 4.90 -0.90 -3.54
C PRO A 277 4.46 -2.20 -4.22
N VAL A 278 5.08 -2.55 -5.33
CA VAL A 278 4.78 -3.79 -6.06
C VAL A 278 5.15 -5.01 -5.24
N VAL A 279 6.33 -4.97 -4.59
CA VAL A 279 6.78 -6.04 -3.68
C VAL A 279 5.85 -6.15 -2.47
N GLY A 280 5.49 -5.02 -1.84
CA GLY A 280 4.61 -4.99 -0.66
C GLY A 280 3.21 -5.59 -0.88
N ARG A 281 2.77 -5.68 -2.14
CA ARG A 281 1.48 -6.30 -2.53
C ARG A 281 1.55 -7.78 -2.81
N ARG A 282 2.75 -8.36 -2.98
CA ARG A 282 2.93 -9.77 -3.36
C ARG A 282 2.50 -10.72 -2.26
N ARG A 283 2.02 -11.88 -2.67
CA ARG A 283 1.56 -12.96 -1.81
C ARG A 283 2.64 -14.02 -1.61
N PRO A 284 2.60 -14.77 -0.52
CA PRO A 284 3.30 -16.04 -0.46
C PRO A 284 2.95 -16.93 -1.65
N GLY A 285 3.96 -17.46 -2.32
CA GLY A 285 3.84 -18.26 -3.54
C GLY A 285 3.94 -17.47 -4.84
N ASP A 286 3.78 -16.15 -4.82
CA ASP A 286 3.92 -15.33 -6.04
C ASP A 286 5.35 -15.41 -6.59
N PRO A 287 5.49 -15.49 -7.94
CA PRO A 287 6.79 -15.42 -8.57
C PRO A 287 7.36 -14.00 -8.51
N ILE A 288 8.68 -13.91 -8.39
CA ILE A 288 9.44 -12.66 -8.44
C ILE A 288 10.71 -12.85 -9.25
N ARG A 289 10.99 -11.92 -10.15
CA ARG A 289 12.22 -11.85 -10.93
C ARG A 289 12.84 -10.48 -10.76
N PHE A 290 14.12 -10.37 -10.98
CA PHE A 290 14.85 -9.14 -10.81
C PHE A 290 15.52 -8.67 -12.11
N ALA A 291 15.61 -7.35 -12.29
CA ALA A 291 16.36 -6.72 -13.37
C ALA A 291 17.26 -5.63 -12.79
N ALA A 292 18.54 -5.67 -13.10
CA ALA A 292 19.47 -4.63 -12.66
C ALA A 292 19.27 -3.33 -13.46
N VAL A 293 19.29 -2.21 -12.74
CA VAL A 293 19.27 -0.86 -13.31
C VAL A 293 20.41 -0.02 -12.74
N ALA A 294 20.81 1.00 -13.46
CA ALA A 294 21.78 1.97 -12.96
C ALA A 294 21.14 2.94 -11.97
N VAL A 295 21.94 3.50 -11.04
CA VAL A 295 21.46 4.47 -10.06
C VAL A 295 20.76 5.65 -10.72
N ALA A 296 21.35 6.22 -11.79
CA ALA A 296 20.77 7.34 -12.52
C ALA A 296 19.39 7.02 -13.12
N GLU A 297 19.20 5.77 -13.59
CA GLU A 297 17.90 5.29 -14.08
C GLU A 297 16.89 5.19 -12.94
N ALA A 298 17.28 4.61 -11.79
CA ALA A 298 16.44 4.51 -10.61
C ALA A 298 15.98 5.88 -10.09
N GLU A 299 16.88 6.87 -10.09
CA GLU A 299 16.55 8.26 -9.73
C GLU A 299 15.58 8.90 -10.73
N GLN A 300 15.74 8.63 -12.03
CA GLN A 300 14.80 9.15 -13.04
C GLN A 300 13.41 8.52 -12.83
N LEU A 301 13.34 7.22 -12.64
CA LEU A 301 12.08 6.51 -12.36
C LEU A 301 11.39 7.04 -11.11
N ALA A 302 12.14 7.41 -10.07
CA ALA A 302 11.57 8.02 -8.88
C ALA A 302 10.95 9.40 -9.16
N ARG A 303 11.61 10.22 -9.99
CA ARG A 303 11.05 11.51 -10.44
C ARG A 303 9.79 11.32 -11.29
N ASP A 304 9.81 10.35 -12.20
CA ASP A 304 8.67 10.05 -13.06
C ASP A 304 7.46 9.56 -12.27
N GLU A 305 7.69 8.76 -11.21
CA GLU A 305 6.62 8.29 -10.33
C GLU A 305 5.98 9.44 -9.53
N GLU A 306 6.76 10.41 -9.06
CA GLU A 306 6.19 11.62 -8.41
C GLU A 306 5.34 12.44 -9.39
N GLN A 307 5.78 12.60 -10.63
CA GLN A 307 4.99 13.27 -11.66
C GLN A 307 3.72 12.49 -12.00
N ARG A 308 3.82 11.17 -12.09
CA ARG A 308 2.68 10.28 -12.31
C ARG A 308 1.64 10.38 -11.20
N LEU A 309 2.08 10.39 -9.94
CA LEU A 309 1.20 10.55 -8.80
C LEU A 309 0.46 11.89 -8.85
N ALA A 310 1.18 12.98 -9.13
CA ALA A 310 0.59 14.30 -9.27
C ALA A 310 -0.44 14.36 -10.42
N ALA A 311 -0.12 13.75 -11.57
CA ALA A 311 -1.04 13.67 -12.70
C ALA A 311 -2.31 12.86 -12.38
N LEU A 312 -2.16 11.72 -11.70
CA LEU A 312 -3.30 10.89 -11.27
C LEU A 312 -4.20 11.65 -10.29
N THR A 313 -3.61 12.31 -9.29
CA THR A 313 -4.38 13.11 -8.32
C THR A 313 -5.14 14.25 -9.01
N ALA A 314 -4.52 14.91 -9.99
CA ALA A 314 -5.16 15.98 -10.76
C ALA A 314 -6.26 15.47 -11.72
N SER A 315 -6.32 14.17 -12.00
CA SER A 315 -7.30 13.56 -12.90
C SER A 315 -8.55 13.05 -12.18
N PHE A 316 -8.64 13.22 -10.86
CA PHE A 316 -9.84 12.77 -10.13
C PHE A 316 -11.08 13.52 -10.59
N GLU A 317 -12.17 12.78 -10.71
CA GLU A 317 -13.45 13.28 -11.16
C GLU A 317 -14.51 13.08 -10.07
N PRO A 318 -15.47 13.99 -9.93
CA PRO A 318 -16.61 13.80 -9.06
C PRO A 318 -17.39 12.54 -9.45
N VAL A 319 -17.77 11.74 -8.45
CA VAL A 319 -18.71 10.65 -8.66
C VAL A 319 -20.07 11.27 -9.00
N THR A 320 -20.45 11.20 -10.25
CA THR A 320 -21.79 11.57 -10.65
C THR A 320 -22.74 10.49 -10.15
N GLY A 321 -23.60 10.85 -9.19
CA GLY A 321 -24.58 9.92 -8.60
C GLY A 321 -25.34 9.20 -9.70
N GLY A 322 -25.57 7.89 -9.53
CA GLY A 322 -26.28 7.02 -10.49
C GLY A 322 -27.76 7.35 -10.68
N GLY A 323 -28.19 8.60 -10.45
CA GLY A 323 -29.41 9.16 -11.00
C GLY A 323 -29.15 9.51 -12.46
N LEU A 324 -29.99 8.99 -13.36
CA LEU A 324 -30.07 9.46 -14.73
C LEU A 324 -30.03 10.99 -14.71
N ASP A 325 -28.93 11.59 -15.18
CA ASP A 325 -28.88 13.02 -15.45
C ASP A 325 -29.81 13.28 -16.62
N LEU A 326 -31.08 13.54 -16.27
CA LEU A 326 -32.11 13.82 -17.22
C LEU A 326 -31.76 15.03 -18.11
N ALA A 327 -30.96 15.98 -17.61
CA ALA A 327 -30.51 17.13 -18.38
C ALA A 327 -29.51 16.70 -19.47
N THR A 328 -28.53 15.87 -19.15
CA THR A 328 -27.61 15.29 -20.13
C THR A 328 -28.33 14.29 -21.07
N LEU A 329 -29.30 13.54 -20.55
CA LEU A 329 -30.12 12.63 -21.36
C LEU A 329 -31.00 13.40 -22.37
N TYR A 330 -31.56 14.55 -21.98
CA TYR A 330 -32.35 15.41 -22.87
C TYR A 330 -31.50 16.26 -23.82
N ALA A 331 -30.27 16.58 -23.44
CA ALA A 331 -29.31 17.31 -24.28
C ALA A 331 -28.60 16.40 -25.29
N GLY A 332 -28.43 15.12 -24.96
CA GLY A 332 -27.87 14.08 -25.83
C GLY A 332 -28.97 13.49 -26.72
N ASN A 333 -28.91 13.74 -28.04
CA ASN A 333 -29.80 13.10 -28.99
C ASN A 333 -29.48 11.57 -29.04
N LEU A 334 -30.12 10.79 -28.14
CA LEU A 334 -29.97 9.34 -28.06
C LEU A 334 -30.64 8.55 -29.20
N ILE A 335 -31.30 9.23 -30.14
CA ILE A 335 -31.97 8.63 -31.28
C ILE A 335 -31.40 9.24 -32.55
N SER A 336 -30.19 8.86 -32.93
CA SER A 336 -29.74 9.02 -34.31
C SER A 336 -30.25 7.83 -35.13
N GLY A 337 -31.34 8.01 -35.86
CA GLY A 337 -31.82 7.02 -36.80
C GLY A 337 -33.31 6.65 -36.67
N VAL A 338 -34.20 7.60 -36.58
CA VAL A 338 -35.60 7.36 -37.00
C VAL A 338 -35.61 7.42 -38.51
N VAL A 339 -35.55 6.27 -39.17
CA VAL A 339 -35.94 6.13 -40.59
C VAL A 339 -37.45 6.26 -40.61
N SER A 340 -37.95 7.38 -41.14
CA SER A 340 -39.37 7.50 -41.49
C SER A 340 -39.70 6.52 -42.60
N GLY A 341 -40.27 5.36 -42.25
CA GLY A 341 -40.90 4.49 -43.20
C GLY A 341 -42.15 5.17 -43.76
N ARG A 342 -41.99 5.84 -44.87
CA ARG A 342 -43.06 6.15 -45.79
C ARG A 342 -42.56 5.84 -47.20
N GLU A 343 -42.88 4.68 -47.64
CA GLU A 343 -43.46 4.32 -48.94
C GLU A 343 -44.15 2.98 -48.82
#